data_c81b455fb12a2d365e53747d24c1ed33
#
_entry.id   c81b455fb12a2d365e53747d24c1ed33
#
_cell.length_a   1.000
_cell.length_b   1.000
_cell.length_c   1.000
_cell.angle_alpha   90.00
_cell.angle_beta   90.00
_cell.angle_gamma   90.00
#
_symmetry.space_group_name_H-M   'P 1'
#
loop_
_entity.id
_entity.type
_entity.pdbx_description
1 polymer ?
#
loop_
_entity_poly.entity_id
_entity_poly.type
_entity_poly.pdbx_seq_one_letter_code
_entity_poly.pdbx_strand_id
1 'polypeptide(L)'
;MTKYLFLTLTIILASSRISAQLSPDNYVLLDDKNALSKINFQNPLSNTITDIITIGDTVWLGTSRGVSLSIDGGENWTNFYGQADFGTDNISSIGYNNGVFWCATARSAEVTGGQTLPEGTGLKYTTNLGASWTTVPQPLDHPDSTTEQYGNNTLQALPVTVAIQNLAYDIAFTPNTIWIATFAGGLRKSTDNGQTWKRVLLPPDNLNSIAPTDILDFCLSPVNGEFCGEGNLNHRVFSVISTDDNTLYVGTAGGINKSTDGGISWTKFNAQNQSEPISGNFITALGYNQLSNTVWASSWKAEDQSEFYGVSSSSDGGQTWRTYLRDERPHNFGFKDFHTMIPTDNGVFRSSDNGLTWLLPNSIVDAESEASLRTNIFYAADSYQNKIWLGTADGLIRLQETPGRMWEGTWKIYFASQPLAANDESYCYPNPFNPRQEELKIKYSTGGTEANVTIRIFDFSFNYVRTVIQNVSRNRDLEGTPEFWDGKDDNGNYVPNGVYFYRVEVGDNDGVYGKILVMQ
;
A
#
# COMPACT_ATOMS: atom_id res chain seq x y z
N MET A 1 -42.08 -28.26 -50.54
CA MET A 1 -42.18 -28.46 -49.08
C MET A 1 -40.79 -28.74 -48.56
N THR A 2 -40.05 -27.73 -48.17
CA THR A 2 -38.66 -27.83 -47.72
C THR A 2 -38.62 -27.39 -46.27
N LYS A 3 -38.35 -28.30 -45.35
CA LYS A 3 -38.21 -28.02 -43.93
C LYS A 3 -36.82 -27.44 -43.67
N TYR A 4 -36.74 -26.24 -43.19
CA TYR A 4 -35.51 -25.67 -42.66
C TYR A 4 -35.31 -26.14 -41.21
N LEU A 5 -34.21 -26.84 -40.99
CA LEU A 5 -33.74 -27.26 -39.69
C LEU A 5 -32.86 -26.12 -39.13
N PHE A 6 -33.35 -25.41 -38.15
CA PHE A 6 -32.52 -24.43 -37.39
C PHE A 6 -31.65 -25.19 -36.39
N LEU A 7 -30.35 -25.21 -36.67
CA LEU A 7 -29.34 -25.70 -35.73
C LEU A 7 -28.93 -24.52 -34.84
N THR A 8 -29.48 -24.46 -33.65
CA THR A 8 -29.01 -23.49 -32.61
C THR A 8 -27.72 -24.00 -32.04
N LEU A 9 -26.61 -23.40 -32.46
CA LEU A 9 -25.28 -23.62 -31.85
C LEU A 9 -25.22 -22.86 -30.54
N THR A 10 -25.41 -23.54 -29.42
CA THR A 10 -25.21 -22.99 -28.10
C THR A 10 -23.70 -22.92 -27.85
N ILE A 11 -23.10 -21.76 -28.03
CA ILE A 11 -21.72 -21.51 -27.61
C ILE A 11 -21.75 -21.39 -26.10
N ILE A 12 -21.33 -22.44 -25.41
CA ILE A 12 -21.00 -22.38 -23.99
C ILE A 12 -19.67 -21.60 -23.88
N LEU A 13 -19.75 -20.32 -23.65
CA LEU A 13 -18.63 -19.54 -23.15
C LEU A 13 -18.33 -20.04 -21.73
N ALA A 14 -17.38 -20.95 -21.63
CA ALA A 14 -16.71 -21.22 -20.36
C ALA A 14 -15.94 -19.93 -20.00
N SER A 15 -16.58 -19.05 -19.25
CA SER A 15 -15.88 -17.99 -18.55
C SER A 15 -14.96 -18.67 -17.54
N SER A 16 -13.70 -18.81 -17.89
CA SER A 16 -12.65 -19.09 -16.92
C SER A 16 -12.66 -17.89 -15.97
N ARG A 17 -13.23 -18.11 -14.78
CA ARG A 17 -13.06 -17.19 -13.67
C ARG A 17 -11.56 -17.22 -13.35
N ILE A 18 -10.83 -16.21 -13.79
CA ILE A 18 -9.58 -15.85 -13.17
C ILE A 18 -9.99 -15.25 -11.83
N SER A 19 -10.15 -16.10 -10.84
CA SER A 19 -10.12 -15.68 -9.46
C SER A 19 -8.69 -15.18 -9.25
N ALA A 20 -8.48 -13.88 -9.24
CA ALA A 20 -7.32 -13.34 -8.57
C ALA A 20 -7.37 -13.94 -7.16
N GLN A 21 -6.44 -14.82 -6.86
CA GLN A 21 -6.39 -15.54 -5.61
C GLN A 21 -5.91 -14.57 -4.54
N LEU A 22 -6.85 -13.85 -3.98
CA LEU A 22 -6.72 -13.18 -2.70
C LEU A 22 -6.69 -14.30 -1.67
N SER A 23 -5.52 -14.62 -1.14
CA SER A 23 -5.24 -15.60 -0.08
C SER A 23 -5.81 -17.02 -0.32
N PRO A 24 -5.07 -18.08 -0.03
CA PRO A 24 -5.63 -19.42 -0.03
C PRO A 24 -6.74 -19.50 1.02
N ASP A 25 -7.96 -19.87 0.62
CA ASP A 25 -9.14 -20.06 1.50
C ASP A 25 -9.00 -21.21 2.52
N ASN A 26 -7.81 -21.76 2.70
CA ASN A 26 -7.54 -22.94 3.52
C ASN A 26 -6.60 -22.69 4.70
N TYR A 27 -6.51 -21.47 5.21
CA TYR A 27 -5.94 -21.29 6.54
C TYR A 27 -7.04 -21.50 7.58
N VAL A 28 -7.12 -22.72 8.09
CA VAL A 28 -7.84 -22.98 9.35
C VAL A 28 -7.04 -22.25 10.42
N LEU A 29 -7.43 -21.02 10.70
CA LEU A 29 -7.09 -20.39 11.98
C LEU A 29 -7.69 -21.32 13.03
N LEU A 30 -6.84 -21.93 13.85
CA LEU A 30 -7.27 -22.67 15.02
C LEU A 30 -8.25 -21.76 15.78
N ASP A 31 -9.40 -22.31 16.10
CA ASP A 31 -10.54 -21.64 16.75
C ASP A 31 -10.24 -21.31 18.23
N ASP A 32 -9.01 -20.96 18.53
CA ASP A 32 -8.55 -20.55 19.85
C ASP A 32 -8.47 -19.02 19.90
N LYS A 33 -9.66 -18.41 20.01
CA LYS A 33 -9.86 -16.96 20.11
C LYS A 33 -9.08 -16.28 21.24
N ASN A 34 -8.43 -17.04 22.10
CA ASN A 34 -7.66 -16.54 23.24
C ASN A 34 -6.13 -16.61 23.06
N ALA A 35 -5.62 -17.28 22.03
CA ALA A 35 -4.18 -17.44 21.82
C ALA A 35 -3.54 -16.32 20.98
N LEU A 36 -4.32 -15.50 20.28
CA LEU A 36 -3.81 -14.43 19.42
C LEU A 36 -3.61 -13.09 20.14
N SER A 37 -3.91 -12.97 21.42
CA SER A 37 -3.63 -11.77 22.19
C SER A 37 -2.14 -11.68 22.53
N LYS A 38 -1.38 -10.88 21.75
CA LYS A 38 0.02 -10.50 22.00
C LYS A 38 1.08 -11.57 21.70
N ILE A 39 1.04 -12.19 20.53
CA ILE A 39 2.22 -12.87 20.02
C ILE A 39 3.09 -11.78 19.36
N ASN A 40 4.25 -11.48 19.91
CA ASN A 40 5.27 -10.68 19.25
C ASN A 40 5.88 -11.56 18.15
N PHE A 41 5.66 -11.18 16.90
CA PHE A 41 6.30 -11.84 15.77
C PHE A 41 7.64 -11.17 15.49
N GLN A 42 8.59 -11.91 14.94
CA GLN A 42 9.84 -11.31 14.47
C GLN A 42 9.63 -10.53 13.15
N ASN A 43 8.49 -10.69 12.49
CA ASN A 43 8.19 -10.09 11.19
C ASN A 43 6.76 -9.53 11.12
N PRO A 44 6.50 -8.59 10.21
CA PRO A 44 5.14 -8.16 9.87
C PRO A 44 4.29 -9.32 9.35
N LEU A 45 2.97 -9.23 9.47
CA LEU A 45 2.05 -10.31 9.08
C LEU A 45 1.76 -10.34 7.57
N SER A 46 2.12 -9.31 6.83
CA SER A 46 1.90 -9.20 5.38
C SER A 46 3.18 -8.87 4.64
N ASN A 47 3.36 -9.43 3.45
CA ASN A 47 4.42 -9.02 2.51
C ASN A 47 4.06 -7.75 1.73
N THR A 48 2.78 -7.41 1.60
CA THR A 48 2.37 -6.19 0.90
C THR A 48 2.31 -5.05 1.90
N ILE A 49 3.30 -4.18 1.84
CA ILE A 49 3.46 -3.02 2.71
C ILE A 49 3.16 -1.77 1.90
N THR A 50 2.01 -1.17 2.14
CA THR A 50 1.49 -0.06 1.34
C THR A 50 1.85 1.31 1.88
N ASP A 51 2.14 1.41 3.18
CA ASP A 51 2.50 2.68 3.81
C ASP A 51 3.38 2.48 5.04
N ILE A 52 4.24 3.47 5.36
CA ILE A 52 5.22 3.42 6.44
C ILE A 52 5.29 4.77 7.13
N ILE A 53 5.26 4.77 8.47
CA ILE A 53 5.56 5.95 9.29
C ILE A 53 6.61 5.58 10.33
N THR A 54 7.71 6.35 10.37
CA THR A 54 8.79 6.17 11.34
C THR A 54 8.86 7.34 12.32
N ILE A 55 8.92 7.03 13.61
CA ILE A 55 9.03 8.01 14.69
C ILE A 55 10.07 7.50 15.68
N GLY A 56 11.32 7.92 15.50
CA GLY A 56 12.42 7.30 16.23
C GLY A 56 12.61 5.84 15.83
N ASP A 57 12.70 4.95 16.80
CA ASP A 57 12.73 3.51 16.59
C ASP A 57 11.33 2.87 16.47
N THR A 58 10.27 3.68 16.56
CA THR A 58 8.90 3.22 16.33
C THR A 58 8.59 3.23 14.84
N VAL A 59 8.12 2.11 14.30
CA VAL A 59 7.76 1.93 12.89
C VAL A 59 6.35 1.40 12.81
N TRP A 60 5.48 2.15 12.17
CA TRP A 60 4.12 1.76 11.84
C TRP A 60 4.01 1.38 10.37
N LEU A 61 3.33 0.29 10.08
CA LEU A 61 3.09 -0.20 8.72
C LEU A 61 1.60 -0.29 8.43
N GLY A 62 1.19 0.29 7.32
CA GLY A 62 -0.06 -0.01 6.65
C GLY A 62 0.15 -1.22 5.72
N THR A 63 -0.66 -2.25 5.86
CA THR A 63 -0.47 -3.49 5.09
C THR A 63 -1.79 -4.03 4.55
N SER A 64 -1.71 -5.00 3.63
CA SER A 64 -2.88 -5.76 3.18
C SER A 64 -3.47 -6.70 4.26
N ARG A 65 -2.85 -6.74 5.46
CA ARG A 65 -3.35 -7.46 6.63
C ARG A 65 -3.24 -6.59 7.87
N GLY A 66 -4.02 -5.50 7.89
CA GLY A 66 -4.07 -4.60 9.03
C GLY A 66 -2.78 -3.81 9.25
N VAL A 67 -2.57 -3.38 10.48
CA VAL A 67 -1.41 -2.61 10.93
C VAL A 67 -0.41 -3.53 11.60
N SER A 68 0.89 -3.28 11.34
CA SER A 68 2.00 -3.84 12.10
C SER A 68 2.80 -2.72 12.76
N LEU A 69 3.30 -2.95 13.96
CA LEU A 69 4.05 -2.00 14.78
C LEU A 69 5.35 -2.63 15.29
N SER A 70 6.45 -1.94 15.11
CA SER A 70 7.68 -2.17 15.87
C SER A 70 8.00 -0.94 16.72
N ILE A 71 8.50 -1.13 17.95
CA ILE A 71 8.95 -0.06 18.85
C ILE A 71 10.45 -0.13 19.12
N ASP A 72 11.16 -1.03 18.48
CA ASP A 72 12.58 -1.35 18.69
C ASP A 72 13.38 -1.35 17.38
N GLY A 73 12.92 -0.59 16.38
CA GLY A 73 13.61 -0.45 15.09
C GLY A 73 13.57 -1.69 14.22
N GLY A 74 12.51 -2.50 14.35
CA GLY A 74 12.24 -3.65 13.51
C GLY A 74 12.76 -4.98 14.06
N GLU A 75 13.21 -5.05 15.30
CA GLU A 75 13.64 -6.32 15.89
C GLU A 75 12.45 -7.20 16.31
N ASN A 76 11.35 -6.57 16.75
CA ASN A 76 10.10 -7.26 17.08
C ASN A 76 8.90 -6.49 16.49
N TRP A 77 7.85 -7.25 16.11
CA TRP A 77 6.65 -6.71 15.51
C TRP A 77 5.39 -7.15 16.27
N THR A 78 4.51 -6.21 16.52
CA THR A 78 3.15 -6.46 17.00
C THR A 78 2.20 -6.30 15.82
N ASN A 79 1.39 -7.32 15.55
CA ASN A 79 0.42 -7.34 14.46
C ASN A 79 -1.00 -7.25 15.01
N PHE A 80 -1.83 -6.36 14.45
CA PHE A 80 -3.18 -6.11 14.96
C PHE A 80 -4.28 -6.81 14.17
N TYR A 81 -3.97 -7.37 12.99
CA TYR A 81 -4.94 -8.09 12.16
C TYR A 81 -5.54 -9.28 12.92
N GLY A 82 -6.86 -9.39 12.90
CA GLY A 82 -7.60 -10.46 13.59
C GLY A 82 -7.84 -10.24 15.09
N GLN A 83 -7.29 -9.17 15.69
CA GLN A 83 -7.62 -8.81 17.07
C GLN A 83 -9.05 -8.28 17.16
N ALA A 84 -9.72 -8.54 18.29
CA ALA A 84 -11.16 -8.29 18.45
C ALA A 84 -11.56 -6.81 18.28
N ASP A 85 -10.72 -5.88 18.72
CA ASP A 85 -10.93 -4.44 18.61
C ASP A 85 -10.36 -3.84 17.31
N PHE A 86 -9.57 -4.61 16.54
CA PHE A 86 -9.00 -4.17 15.27
C PHE A 86 -9.74 -4.73 14.05
N GLY A 87 -10.00 -6.04 13.98
CA GLY A 87 -10.68 -6.71 12.87
C GLY A 87 -9.72 -7.24 11.79
N THR A 88 -10.26 -7.53 10.61
CA THR A 88 -9.54 -8.23 9.51
C THR A 88 -9.52 -7.44 8.20
N ASP A 89 -9.71 -6.12 8.25
CA ASP A 89 -9.70 -5.28 7.06
C ASP A 89 -8.26 -4.89 6.67
N ASN A 90 -8.09 -4.56 5.39
CA ASN A 90 -6.85 -4.01 4.84
C ASN A 90 -6.71 -2.53 5.26
N ILE A 91 -5.49 -2.02 5.22
CA ILE A 91 -5.20 -0.61 5.46
C ILE A 91 -5.17 0.13 4.13
N SER A 92 -5.95 1.19 4.01
CA SER A 92 -5.95 2.08 2.84
C SER A 92 -5.08 3.32 3.04
N SER A 93 -4.90 3.78 4.27
CA SER A 93 -3.99 4.88 4.61
C SER A 93 -3.65 4.87 6.10
N ILE A 94 -2.52 5.47 6.45
CA ILE A 94 -2.11 5.69 7.84
C ILE A 94 -1.73 7.15 8.05
N GLY A 95 -1.80 7.61 9.29
CA GLY A 95 -1.40 8.95 9.67
C GLY A 95 -0.98 9.00 11.14
N TYR A 96 -0.11 9.93 11.47
CA TYR A 96 0.35 10.12 12.85
C TYR A 96 0.42 11.61 13.21
N ASN A 97 -0.12 11.95 14.34
CA ASN A 97 -0.03 13.31 14.85
C ASN A 97 -0.06 13.33 16.38
N ASN A 98 0.90 14.00 17.00
CA ASN A 98 0.96 14.27 18.44
C ASN A 98 0.70 13.04 19.34
N GLY A 99 1.33 11.90 19.04
CA GLY A 99 1.20 10.68 19.83
C GLY A 99 -0.02 9.82 19.49
N VAL A 100 -0.84 10.23 18.53
CA VAL A 100 -2.01 9.48 18.06
C VAL A 100 -1.73 8.91 16.67
N PHE A 101 -1.80 7.59 16.56
CA PHE A 101 -1.74 6.90 15.28
C PHE A 101 -3.16 6.66 14.77
N TRP A 102 -3.37 6.97 13.50
CA TRP A 102 -4.62 6.76 12.77
C TRP A 102 -4.41 5.82 11.60
N CYS A 103 -5.42 5.02 11.30
CA CYS A 103 -5.48 4.27 10.05
C CYS A 103 -6.90 4.26 9.50
N ALA A 104 -7.02 4.25 8.19
CA ALA A 104 -8.26 3.98 7.49
C ALA A 104 -8.27 2.53 7.02
N THR A 105 -9.43 1.90 7.12
CA THR A 105 -9.62 0.49 6.80
C THR A 105 -10.55 0.32 5.61
N ALA A 106 -10.29 -0.71 4.81
CA ALA A 106 -11.06 -1.01 3.61
C ALA A 106 -11.06 -2.51 3.32
N ARG A 107 -12.05 -2.94 2.54
CA ARG A 107 -12.17 -4.30 2.03
C ARG A 107 -12.69 -4.29 0.60
N SER A 108 -12.63 -5.44 -0.05
CA SER A 108 -13.32 -5.65 -1.32
C SER A 108 -14.76 -6.09 -1.05
N ALA A 109 -15.73 -5.44 -1.71
CA ALA A 109 -17.14 -5.77 -1.62
C ALA A 109 -17.69 -6.18 -2.98
N GLU A 110 -18.46 -7.27 -3.03
CA GLU A 110 -19.19 -7.64 -4.24
C GLU A 110 -20.41 -6.73 -4.43
N VAL A 111 -20.59 -6.20 -5.63
CA VAL A 111 -21.73 -5.40 -6.01
C VAL A 111 -22.61 -6.12 -7.02
N THR A 112 -23.82 -5.60 -7.25
CA THR A 112 -24.78 -6.16 -8.22
C THR A 112 -24.09 -6.30 -9.60
N GLY A 113 -24.14 -7.50 -10.17
CA GLY A 113 -23.47 -7.82 -11.44
C GLY A 113 -22.15 -8.57 -11.30
N GLY A 114 -21.74 -8.95 -10.07
CA GLY A 114 -20.55 -9.77 -9.81
C GLY A 114 -19.23 -9.02 -9.92
N GLN A 115 -19.26 -7.69 -9.97
CA GLN A 115 -18.07 -6.85 -9.87
C GLN A 115 -17.67 -6.70 -8.40
N THR A 116 -16.37 -6.65 -8.16
CA THR A 116 -15.81 -6.35 -6.84
C THR A 116 -15.29 -4.91 -6.83
N LEU A 117 -15.78 -4.11 -5.89
CA LEU A 117 -15.36 -2.73 -5.71
C LEU A 117 -14.78 -2.51 -4.30
N PRO A 118 -13.88 -1.54 -4.13
CA PRO A 118 -13.37 -1.21 -2.80
C PRO A 118 -14.46 -0.54 -1.95
N GLU A 119 -14.55 -0.95 -0.69
CA GLU A 119 -15.46 -0.41 0.31
C GLU A 119 -14.66 0.11 1.50
N GLY A 120 -14.91 1.35 1.93
CA GLY A 120 -14.35 1.89 3.17
C GLY A 120 -15.09 1.31 4.38
N THR A 121 -14.34 0.85 5.37
CA THR A 121 -14.92 0.25 6.60
C THR A 121 -14.77 1.17 7.81
N GLY A 122 -14.25 2.37 7.61
CA GLY A 122 -14.07 3.40 8.62
C GLY A 122 -12.61 3.68 8.94
N LEU A 123 -12.39 4.36 10.05
CA LEU A 123 -11.07 4.66 10.55
C LEU A 123 -10.89 4.06 11.95
N LYS A 124 -9.65 3.89 12.37
CA LYS A 124 -9.28 3.50 13.72
C LYS A 124 -8.13 4.36 14.21
N TYR A 125 -8.10 4.61 15.51
CA TYR A 125 -6.95 5.27 16.11
C TYR A 125 -6.57 4.67 17.46
N THR A 126 -5.31 4.88 17.82
CA THR A 126 -4.76 4.51 19.12
C THR A 126 -3.89 5.63 19.67
N THR A 127 -3.92 5.82 21.00
CA THR A 127 -3.09 6.77 21.75
C THR A 127 -2.06 6.06 22.63
N ASN A 128 -2.01 4.72 22.59
CA ASN A 128 -1.25 3.89 23.51
C ASN A 128 -0.55 2.72 22.79
N LEU A 129 -0.02 3.00 21.58
CA LEU A 129 0.75 2.04 20.79
C LEU A 129 -0.03 0.74 20.49
N GLY A 130 -1.32 0.86 20.23
CA GLY A 130 -2.17 -0.27 19.86
C GLY A 130 -2.62 -1.15 21.05
N ALA A 131 -2.37 -0.73 22.29
CA ALA A 131 -2.89 -1.45 23.46
C ALA A 131 -4.44 -1.42 23.52
N SER A 132 -5.05 -0.40 22.89
CA SER A 132 -6.48 -0.33 22.60
C SER A 132 -6.72 0.50 21.34
N TRP A 133 -7.83 0.21 20.64
CA TRP A 133 -8.23 0.89 19.41
C TRP A 133 -9.63 1.52 19.57
N THR A 134 -9.76 2.73 19.07
CA THR A 134 -11.06 3.39 18.92
C THR A 134 -11.47 3.33 17.46
N THR A 135 -12.66 2.82 17.19
CA THR A 135 -13.23 2.76 15.83
C THR A 135 -14.10 3.97 15.56
N VAL A 136 -13.87 4.58 14.39
CA VAL A 136 -14.64 5.68 13.83
C VAL A 136 -15.38 5.13 12.60
N PRO A 137 -16.72 5.20 12.53
CA PRO A 137 -17.46 4.73 11.37
C PRO A 137 -17.03 5.42 10.08
N GLN A 138 -17.21 4.74 8.93
CA GLN A 138 -16.99 5.35 7.61
C GLN A 138 -17.81 6.63 7.49
N PRO A 139 -17.23 7.79 7.15
CA PRO A 139 -17.95 9.02 6.98
C PRO A 139 -18.96 8.95 5.82
N LEU A 140 -20.23 8.97 6.14
CA LEU A 140 -21.35 8.99 5.19
C LEU A 140 -22.21 10.24 5.40
N ASP A 141 -22.87 10.67 4.34
CA ASP A 141 -23.81 11.78 4.41
C ASP A 141 -25.21 11.27 4.73
N HIS A 142 -26.01 12.11 5.36
CA HIS A 142 -27.46 11.87 5.42
C HIS A 142 -28.06 12.06 4.01
N PRO A 143 -29.04 11.24 3.58
CA PRO A 143 -29.66 11.37 2.25
C PRO A 143 -30.19 12.77 1.93
N ASP A 144 -30.64 13.51 2.94
CA ASP A 144 -31.16 14.87 2.80
C ASP A 144 -30.07 15.96 2.79
N SER A 145 -28.79 15.59 2.93
CA SER A 145 -27.64 16.53 2.86
C SER A 145 -27.31 16.89 1.41
N THR A 146 -28.28 17.50 0.73
CA THR A 146 -28.22 17.80 -0.71
C THR A 146 -27.65 19.18 -1.03
N THR A 147 -27.24 19.94 -0.01
CA THR A 147 -26.65 21.27 -0.17
C THR A 147 -25.47 21.49 0.77
N GLU A 148 -24.54 22.36 0.36
CA GLU A 148 -23.44 22.86 1.19
C GLU A 148 -23.42 24.40 1.19
N GLN A 149 -23.11 24.97 2.35
CA GLN A 149 -22.90 26.40 2.50
C GLN A 149 -21.43 26.77 2.30
N TYR A 150 -21.17 27.72 1.41
CA TYR A 150 -19.84 28.25 1.19
C TYR A 150 -19.87 29.76 1.01
N GLY A 151 -19.47 30.50 2.06
CA GLY A 151 -19.66 31.94 2.12
C GLY A 151 -21.14 32.31 2.00
N ASN A 152 -21.48 33.11 1.00
CA ASN A 152 -22.86 33.50 0.69
C ASN A 152 -23.59 32.53 -0.26
N ASN A 153 -22.90 31.47 -0.71
CA ASN A 153 -23.47 30.53 -1.67
C ASN A 153 -24.10 29.34 -0.97
N THR A 154 -25.24 28.88 -1.49
CA THR A 154 -25.83 27.57 -1.19
C THR A 154 -25.69 26.71 -2.43
N LEU A 155 -24.75 25.77 -2.41
CA LEU A 155 -24.43 24.92 -3.56
C LEU A 155 -25.11 23.57 -3.42
N GLN A 156 -25.54 23.00 -4.56
CA GLN A 156 -25.98 21.62 -4.58
C GLN A 156 -24.81 20.67 -4.31
N ALA A 157 -25.07 19.58 -3.62
CA ALA A 157 -24.07 18.58 -3.31
C ALA A 157 -24.68 17.18 -3.31
N LEU A 158 -24.10 16.27 -4.07
CA LEU A 158 -24.51 14.87 -4.08
C LEU A 158 -24.16 14.20 -2.73
N PRO A 159 -25.15 13.71 -1.96
CA PRO A 159 -24.87 13.03 -0.70
C PRO A 159 -24.28 11.65 -0.94
N VAL A 160 -23.17 11.34 -0.27
CA VAL A 160 -22.51 10.02 -0.33
C VAL A 160 -23.04 9.17 0.82
N THR A 161 -23.99 8.31 0.51
CA THR A 161 -24.76 7.51 1.48
C THR A 161 -24.29 6.07 1.59
N VAL A 162 -23.29 5.66 0.80
CA VAL A 162 -22.74 4.30 0.77
C VAL A 162 -21.24 4.31 0.90
N ALA A 163 -20.69 3.24 1.47
CA ALA A 163 -19.27 3.10 1.71
C ALA A 163 -18.48 2.58 0.48
N ILE A 164 -19.19 2.06 -0.53
CA ILE A 164 -18.60 1.59 -1.79
C ILE A 164 -17.92 2.76 -2.50
N GLN A 165 -16.66 2.56 -2.91
CA GLN A 165 -15.79 3.57 -3.50
C GLN A 165 -15.59 4.84 -2.62
N ASN A 166 -15.85 4.74 -1.33
CA ASN A 166 -15.70 5.83 -0.38
C ASN A 166 -14.69 5.51 0.72
N LEU A 167 -13.59 4.83 0.40
CA LEU A 167 -12.50 4.61 1.36
C LEU A 167 -11.63 5.87 1.47
N ALA A 168 -10.97 6.06 2.60
CA ALA A 168 -9.98 7.11 2.77
C ALA A 168 -8.63 6.64 2.22
N TYR A 169 -8.14 7.37 1.21
CA TYR A 169 -6.86 7.11 0.56
C TYR A 169 -5.69 7.79 1.25
N ASP A 170 -5.96 8.84 2.03
CA ASP A 170 -4.92 9.59 2.73
C ASP A 170 -5.49 10.30 3.95
N ILE A 171 -4.63 10.56 4.95
CA ILE A 171 -4.96 11.21 6.21
C ILE A 171 -3.90 12.29 6.52
N ALA A 172 -4.33 13.54 6.70
CA ALA A 172 -3.46 14.63 7.13
C ALA A 172 -4.02 15.33 8.37
N PHE A 173 -3.16 16.16 9.00
CA PHE A 173 -3.49 16.85 10.23
C PHE A 173 -3.06 18.30 10.16
N THR A 174 -3.91 19.18 10.64
CA THR A 174 -3.56 20.51 11.11
C THR A 174 -3.86 20.59 12.61
N PRO A 175 -3.46 21.61 13.38
CA PRO A 175 -3.43 21.54 14.85
C PRO A 175 -4.70 21.02 15.54
N ASN A 176 -5.88 21.30 14.98
CA ASN A 176 -7.15 20.89 15.56
C ASN A 176 -8.07 20.19 14.55
N THR A 177 -7.54 19.73 13.44
CA THR A 177 -8.36 19.18 12.36
C THR A 177 -7.71 17.94 11.77
N ILE A 178 -8.52 16.90 11.59
CA ILE A 178 -8.18 15.70 10.82
C ILE A 178 -8.78 15.87 9.42
N TRP A 179 -7.99 15.60 8.41
CA TRP A 179 -8.37 15.67 7.01
C TRP A 179 -8.29 14.29 6.38
N ILE A 180 -9.27 13.90 5.60
CA ILE A 180 -9.25 12.65 4.83
C ILE A 180 -9.56 12.91 3.36
N ALA A 181 -8.83 12.22 2.51
CA ALA A 181 -9.02 12.21 1.07
C ALA A 181 -9.82 10.98 0.66
N THR A 182 -10.99 11.14 0.03
CA THR A 182 -11.82 10.02 -0.43
C THR A 182 -12.28 10.20 -1.88
N PHE A 183 -12.44 9.09 -2.61
CA PHE A 183 -12.89 9.16 -4.01
C PHE A 183 -14.32 9.71 -4.12
N ALA A 184 -15.27 9.04 -3.49
CA ALA A 184 -16.68 9.42 -3.60
C ALA A 184 -17.04 10.59 -2.69
N GLY A 185 -16.51 10.62 -1.46
CA GLY A 185 -16.80 11.64 -0.46
C GLY A 185 -16.01 12.94 -0.61
N GLY A 186 -15.03 12.96 -1.53
CA GLY A 186 -14.17 14.12 -1.72
C GLY A 186 -13.24 14.37 -0.53
N LEU A 187 -12.88 15.64 -0.31
CA LEU A 187 -12.15 16.06 0.87
C LEU A 187 -13.09 16.24 2.06
N ARG A 188 -12.75 15.65 3.19
CA ARG A 188 -13.52 15.80 4.43
C ARG A 188 -12.64 16.23 5.58
N LYS A 189 -13.23 16.93 6.54
CA LYS A 189 -12.54 17.33 7.77
C LYS A 189 -13.35 17.05 9.03
N SER A 190 -12.64 16.73 10.10
CA SER A 190 -13.18 16.59 11.45
C SER A 190 -12.40 17.45 12.43
N THR A 191 -13.11 18.12 13.35
CA THR A 191 -12.54 18.94 14.44
C THR A 191 -12.86 18.37 15.82
N ASP A 192 -13.41 17.16 15.88
CA ASP A 192 -13.88 16.49 17.08
C ASP A 192 -13.38 15.03 17.18
N ASN A 193 -12.14 14.81 16.70
CA ASN A 193 -11.50 13.49 16.68
C ASN A 193 -12.31 12.42 15.92
N GLY A 194 -12.88 12.79 14.78
CA GLY A 194 -13.57 11.87 13.89
C GLY A 194 -15.02 11.54 14.29
N GLN A 195 -15.59 12.21 15.32
CA GLN A 195 -16.98 11.99 15.70
C GLN A 195 -17.95 12.52 14.65
N THR A 196 -17.63 13.69 14.07
CA THR A 196 -18.38 14.24 12.93
C THR A 196 -17.43 14.66 11.81
N TRP A 197 -17.93 14.57 10.58
CA TRP A 197 -17.19 14.92 9.36
C TRP A 197 -17.96 15.91 8.53
N LYS A 198 -17.25 16.91 8.01
CA LYS A 198 -17.80 17.93 7.10
C LYS A 198 -17.16 17.79 5.72
N ARG A 199 -17.95 17.92 4.68
CA ARG A 199 -17.44 18.06 3.30
C ARG A 199 -16.68 19.37 3.17
N VAL A 200 -15.63 19.36 2.37
CA VAL A 200 -14.83 20.54 2.03
C VAL A 200 -14.97 20.78 0.54
N LEU A 201 -15.37 21.98 0.19
CA LEU A 201 -15.54 22.34 -1.21
C LEU A 201 -14.17 22.59 -1.85
N LEU A 202 -13.98 22.02 -3.02
CA LEU A 202 -12.86 22.27 -3.92
C LEU A 202 -13.38 22.93 -5.19
N PRO A 203 -12.55 23.68 -5.95
CA PRO A 203 -12.95 24.23 -7.24
C PRO A 203 -13.52 23.14 -8.16
N PRO A 204 -14.60 23.40 -8.91
CA PRO A 204 -15.00 22.50 -9.99
C PRO A 204 -13.96 22.48 -11.12
N ASP A 205 -14.12 21.60 -12.10
CA ASP A 205 -13.10 21.42 -13.15
C ASP A 205 -12.86 22.70 -13.98
N ASN A 206 -13.88 23.49 -14.20
CA ASN A 206 -13.83 24.72 -14.99
C ASN A 206 -13.33 25.97 -14.24
N LEU A 207 -13.10 25.91 -12.93
CA LEU A 207 -12.55 27.02 -12.14
C LEU A 207 -11.14 26.70 -11.63
N ASN A 208 -10.28 27.70 -11.64
CA ASN A 208 -8.91 27.59 -11.11
C ASN A 208 -8.79 28.00 -9.63
N SER A 209 -9.82 28.61 -9.06
CA SER A 209 -9.87 28.99 -7.65
C SER A 209 -11.30 29.17 -7.18
N ILE A 210 -11.50 29.08 -5.85
CA ILE A 210 -12.73 29.49 -5.17
C ILE A 210 -12.40 30.19 -3.86
N ALA A 211 -13.18 31.21 -3.53
CA ALA A 211 -13.18 31.90 -2.23
C ALA A 211 -14.62 32.11 -1.73
N PRO A 212 -14.86 32.23 -0.40
CA PRO A 212 -16.22 32.43 0.14
C PRO A 212 -16.92 33.70 -0.35
N THR A 213 -16.17 34.66 -0.88
CA THR A 213 -16.67 35.91 -1.44
C THR A 213 -17.12 35.79 -2.91
N ASP A 214 -16.79 34.71 -3.58
CA ASP A 214 -17.13 34.49 -4.98
C ASP A 214 -18.64 34.19 -5.13
N ILE A 215 -19.17 34.48 -6.29
CA ILE A 215 -20.52 34.04 -6.69
C ILE A 215 -20.34 32.73 -7.46
N LEU A 216 -20.80 31.65 -6.87
CA LEU A 216 -20.57 30.29 -7.34
C LEU A 216 -21.90 29.59 -7.65
N ASP A 217 -21.92 28.86 -8.77
CA ASP A 217 -23.04 28.04 -9.20
C ASP A 217 -22.49 26.75 -9.81
N PHE A 218 -22.30 25.73 -8.98
CA PHE A 218 -21.91 24.38 -9.40
C PHE A 218 -22.44 23.33 -8.42
N CYS A 219 -22.46 22.07 -8.85
CA CYS A 219 -22.81 20.95 -8.00
C CYS A 219 -21.55 20.25 -7.47
N LEU A 220 -21.46 20.06 -6.15
CA LEU A 220 -20.41 19.26 -5.53
C LEU A 220 -20.69 17.77 -5.78
N SER A 221 -20.07 17.22 -6.82
CA SER A 221 -20.21 15.81 -7.19
C SER A 221 -18.96 15.30 -7.92
N PRO A 222 -18.46 14.09 -7.58
CA PRO A 222 -17.38 13.44 -8.33
C PRO A 222 -17.86 12.73 -9.60
N VAL A 223 -19.17 12.60 -9.81
CA VAL A 223 -19.77 11.82 -10.90
C VAL A 223 -20.94 12.55 -11.53
N ASN A 224 -21.17 12.27 -12.81
CA ASN A 224 -22.37 12.72 -13.55
C ASN A 224 -23.58 11.90 -13.09
N GLY A 225 -24.75 12.50 -13.08
CA GLY A 225 -25.99 11.80 -12.75
C GLY A 225 -27.21 12.70 -12.80
N GLU A 226 -28.38 12.13 -12.47
CA GLU A 226 -29.65 12.88 -12.47
C GLU A 226 -29.66 14.04 -11.47
N PHE A 227 -28.95 13.90 -10.36
CA PHE A 227 -28.92 14.93 -9.31
C PHE A 227 -27.97 16.10 -9.66
N CYS A 228 -26.76 15.78 -10.15
CA CYS A 228 -25.80 16.74 -10.68
C CYS A 228 -25.58 16.42 -12.15
N GLY A 229 -26.00 17.29 -13.06
CA GLY A 229 -25.85 17.08 -14.50
C GLY A 229 -24.40 16.89 -14.94
N GLU A 230 -23.43 17.47 -14.19
CA GLU A 230 -22.00 17.36 -14.42
C GLU A 230 -21.31 16.81 -13.17
N GLY A 231 -20.34 15.92 -13.36
CA GLY A 231 -19.40 15.48 -12.33
C GLY A 231 -18.06 16.16 -12.53
N ASN A 232 -17.38 16.45 -11.43
CA ASN A 232 -16.09 17.11 -11.43
C ASN A 232 -14.98 16.14 -11.01
N LEU A 233 -13.95 15.99 -11.85
CA LEU A 233 -12.77 15.20 -11.54
C LEU A 233 -12.03 15.76 -10.33
N ASN A 234 -12.03 17.08 -10.19
CA ASN A 234 -11.42 17.74 -9.03
C ASN A 234 -12.11 17.45 -7.69
N HIS A 235 -13.30 16.86 -7.71
CA HIS A 235 -13.98 16.40 -6.49
C HIS A 235 -13.66 14.94 -6.12
N ARG A 236 -12.86 14.21 -6.92
CA ARG A 236 -12.32 12.88 -6.61
C ARG A 236 -10.96 13.05 -5.96
N VAL A 237 -10.88 12.84 -4.65
CA VAL A 237 -9.69 13.17 -3.86
C VAL A 237 -8.92 11.90 -3.48
N PHE A 238 -7.59 11.93 -3.65
CA PHE A 238 -6.72 10.77 -3.42
C PHE A 238 -5.61 11.04 -2.41
N SER A 239 -5.18 12.30 -2.25
CA SER A 239 -4.13 12.63 -1.32
C SER A 239 -4.34 13.99 -0.67
N VAL A 240 -3.86 14.14 0.56
CA VAL A 240 -3.90 15.39 1.31
C VAL A 240 -2.69 15.50 2.22
N ILE A 241 -2.00 16.63 2.17
CA ILE A 241 -0.90 16.95 3.09
C ILE A 241 -1.06 18.35 3.69
N SER A 242 -0.51 18.56 4.87
CA SER A 242 -0.29 19.88 5.43
C SER A 242 1.20 20.21 5.41
N THR A 243 1.56 21.44 5.06
CA THR A 243 2.95 21.91 5.11
C THR A 243 3.22 22.82 6.31
N ASP A 244 2.17 23.37 6.86
CA ASP A 244 2.13 24.14 8.12
C ASP A 244 0.71 24.13 8.70
N ASP A 245 0.46 24.91 9.74
CA ASP A 245 -0.81 24.94 10.48
C ASP A 245 -2.02 25.33 9.63
N ASN A 246 -1.82 26.06 8.53
CA ASN A 246 -2.89 26.61 7.69
C ASN A 246 -2.77 26.22 6.21
N THR A 247 -1.62 25.73 5.79
CA THR A 247 -1.38 25.40 4.38
C THR A 247 -1.61 23.92 4.09
N LEU A 248 -2.50 23.66 3.16
CA LEU A 248 -2.88 22.33 2.69
C LEU A 248 -2.62 22.20 1.19
N TYR A 249 -2.22 21.01 0.77
CA TYR A 249 -2.24 20.58 -0.62
C TYR A 249 -3.10 19.33 -0.73
N VAL A 250 -3.96 19.29 -1.75
CA VAL A 250 -4.92 18.21 -1.98
C VAL A 250 -4.78 17.72 -3.41
N GLY A 251 -4.45 16.46 -3.58
CA GLY A 251 -4.34 15.78 -4.86
C GLY A 251 -5.66 15.15 -5.28
N THR A 252 -6.08 15.42 -6.49
CA THR A 252 -7.37 15.00 -7.06
C THR A 252 -7.19 14.40 -8.45
N ALA A 253 -8.29 13.91 -9.07
CA ALA A 253 -8.26 13.55 -10.49
C ALA A 253 -8.26 14.79 -11.43
N GLY A 254 -8.43 16.00 -10.89
CA GLY A 254 -8.45 17.27 -11.64
C GLY A 254 -7.25 18.18 -11.40
N GLY A 255 -6.24 17.71 -10.65
CA GLY A 255 -5.04 18.48 -10.34
C GLY A 255 -4.72 18.57 -8.84
N ILE A 256 -3.91 19.56 -8.48
CA ILE A 256 -3.51 19.86 -7.11
C ILE A 256 -4.26 21.11 -6.65
N ASN A 257 -4.89 21.05 -5.50
CA ASN A 257 -5.54 22.19 -4.88
C ASN A 257 -4.72 22.63 -3.66
N LYS A 258 -4.45 23.92 -3.53
CA LYS A 258 -3.74 24.53 -2.43
C LYS A 258 -4.65 25.50 -1.67
N SER A 259 -4.64 25.40 -0.37
CA SER A 259 -5.19 26.38 0.57
C SER A 259 -4.09 26.91 1.48
N THR A 260 -4.15 28.18 1.85
CA THR A 260 -3.25 28.82 2.83
C THR A 260 -4.01 29.42 4.02
N ASP A 261 -5.28 29.07 4.14
CA ASP A 261 -6.20 29.60 5.15
C ASP A 261 -7.03 28.51 5.86
N GLY A 262 -6.44 27.32 6.01
CA GLY A 262 -7.08 26.18 6.69
C GLY A 262 -8.25 25.56 5.92
N GLY A 263 -8.15 25.55 4.59
CA GLY A 263 -9.14 24.93 3.72
C GLY A 263 -10.41 25.76 3.53
N ILE A 264 -10.29 27.08 3.62
CA ILE A 264 -11.39 28.01 3.40
C ILE A 264 -11.43 28.44 1.94
N SER A 265 -10.31 28.92 1.37
CA SER A 265 -10.18 29.23 -0.04
C SER A 265 -9.16 28.31 -0.72
N TRP A 266 -9.30 28.14 -2.03
CA TRP A 266 -8.50 27.18 -2.79
C TRP A 266 -8.02 27.76 -4.12
N THR A 267 -6.78 27.43 -4.47
CA THR A 267 -6.19 27.62 -5.81
C THR A 267 -5.85 26.27 -6.41
N LYS A 268 -6.23 26.02 -7.66
CA LYS A 268 -5.99 24.76 -8.38
C LYS A 268 -4.86 24.90 -9.38
N PHE A 269 -3.94 23.93 -9.38
CA PHE A 269 -2.87 23.73 -10.35
C PHE A 269 -3.17 22.47 -11.16
N ASN A 270 -3.17 22.58 -12.49
CA ASN A 270 -3.36 21.44 -13.37
C ASN A 270 -2.46 21.54 -14.60
N ALA A 271 -2.46 20.52 -15.45
CA ALA A 271 -1.61 20.46 -16.64
C ALA A 271 -1.93 21.54 -17.68
N GLN A 272 -3.11 22.19 -17.61
CA GLN A 272 -3.59 23.16 -18.58
C GLN A 272 -3.45 24.61 -18.12
N ASN A 273 -3.33 24.89 -16.83
CA ASN A 273 -3.36 26.25 -16.28
C ASN A 273 -2.01 26.77 -15.79
N GLN A 274 -0.91 26.06 -16.11
CA GLN A 274 0.46 26.42 -15.71
C GLN A 274 1.35 26.59 -16.94
N SER A 275 2.30 27.52 -16.89
CA SER A 275 3.33 27.68 -17.91
C SER A 275 4.36 26.55 -17.89
N GLU A 276 4.69 26.10 -16.68
CA GLU A 276 5.49 24.91 -16.40
C GLU A 276 4.59 23.94 -15.62
N PRO A 277 3.84 23.06 -16.32
CA PRO A 277 2.77 22.30 -15.69
C PRO A 277 3.27 21.06 -14.97
N ILE A 278 2.41 20.52 -14.10
CA ILE A 278 2.54 19.17 -13.54
C ILE A 278 2.46 18.11 -14.65
N SER A 279 2.95 16.89 -14.39
CA SER A 279 3.01 15.79 -15.36
C SER A 279 1.64 15.26 -15.79
N GLY A 280 0.60 15.47 -14.99
CA GLY A 280 -0.77 15.08 -15.27
C GLY A 280 -1.70 15.51 -14.14
N ASN A 281 -2.99 15.46 -14.39
CA ASN A 281 -4.03 15.93 -13.46
C ASN A 281 -4.45 14.88 -12.43
N PHE A 282 -4.26 13.61 -12.72
CA PHE A 282 -4.63 12.55 -11.79
C PHE A 282 -3.52 12.36 -10.73
N ILE A 283 -3.65 13.10 -9.62
CA ILE A 283 -2.68 13.13 -8.53
C ILE A 283 -3.01 12.06 -7.51
N THR A 284 -2.17 11.04 -7.42
CA THR A 284 -2.40 9.87 -6.57
C THR A 284 -1.69 9.94 -5.21
N ALA A 285 -0.60 10.70 -5.11
CA ALA A 285 0.09 10.94 -3.84
C ALA A 285 0.72 12.34 -3.82
N LEU A 286 0.83 12.90 -2.63
CA LEU A 286 1.56 14.12 -2.33
C LEU A 286 2.58 13.85 -1.23
N GLY A 287 3.69 14.58 -1.25
CA GLY A 287 4.70 14.54 -0.21
C GLY A 287 5.31 15.92 0.02
N TYR A 288 5.78 16.17 1.24
CA TYR A 288 6.43 17.42 1.59
C TYR A 288 7.75 17.19 2.29
N ASN A 289 8.83 17.62 1.65
CA ASN A 289 10.13 17.65 2.30
C ASN A 289 10.29 19.00 3.03
N GLN A 290 10.15 18.96 4.34
CA GLN A 290 10.21 20.16 5.18
C GLN A 290 11.59 20.85 5.09
N LEU A 291 12.69 20.11 4.97
CA LEU A 291 14.03 20.68 4.95
C LEU A 291 14.33 21.45 3.66
N SER A 292 13.84 20.97 2.53
CA SER A 292 13.98 21.64 1.23
C SER A 292 12.80 22.56 0.89
N ASN A 293 11.77 22.60 1.74
CA ASN A 293 10.51 23.31 1.50
C ASN A 293 9.90 22.97 0.12
N THR A 294 9.91 21.69 -0.23
CA THR A 294 9.50 21.22 -1.56
C THR A 294 8.28 20.31 -1.44
N VAL A 295 7.22 20.65 -2.15
CA VAL A 295 6.05 19.78 -2.36
C VAL A 295 6.31 18.90 -3.58
N TRP A 296 6.04 17.61 -3.44
CA TRP A 296 6.13 16.59 -4.46
C TRP A 296 4.76 16.03 -4.75
N ALA A 297 4.48 15.73 -6.01
CA ALA A 297 3.21 15.15 -6.46
C ALA A 297 3.46 14.02 -7.46
N SER A 298 2.79 12.90 -7.26
CA SER A 298 2.76 11.81 -8.24
C SER A 298 1.54 11.96 -9.14
N SER A 299 1.74 11.80 -10.45
CA SER A 299 0.66 11.81 -11.42
C SER A 299 0.57 10.46 -12.13
N TRP A 300 -0.66 9.96 -12.23
CA TRP A 300 -0.95 8.84 -13.11
C TRP A 300 -1.60 9.36 -14.39
N LYS A 301 -1.32 8.69 -15.50
CA LYS A 301 -1.92 9.05 -16.77
C LYS A 301 -3.43 8.74 -16.72
N ALA A 302 -4.27 9.75 -16.90
CA ALA A 302 -5.72 9.60 -16.93
C ALA A 302 -6.28 9.59 -18.36
N GLU A 303 -6.76 10.71 -18.86
CA GLU A 303 -7.55 10.74 -20.10
C GLU A 303 -6.88 11.53 -21.24
N ASP A 304 -6.04 12.52 -20.94
CA ASP A 304 -5.38 13.34 -21.95
C ASP A 304 -4.10 12.67 -22.48
N GLN A 305 -3.90 12.71 -23.79
CA GLN A 305 -2.70 12.16 -24.42
C GLN A 305 -1.43 12.97 -24.11
N SER A 306 -1.57 14.22 -23.68
CA SER A 306 -0.45 15.08 -23.24
C SER A 306 0.05 14.74 -21.85
N GLU A 307 -0.77 14.08 -21.03
CA GLU A 307 -0.43 13.65 -19.68
C GLU A 307 0.41 12.38 -19.67
N PHE A 308 1.26 12.22 -18.66
CA PHE A 308 2.11 11.05 -18.49
C PHE A 308 2.27 10.67 -17.02
N TYR A 309 2.58 9.40 -16.78
CA TYR A 309 3.05 8.96 -15.47
C TYR A 309 4.33 9.70 -15.13
N GLY A 310 4.46 10.16 -13.90
CA GLY A 310 5.66 10.86 -13.46
C GLY A 310 5.48 11.58 -12.15
N VAL A 311 6.47 12.36 -11.81
CA VAL A 311 6.53 13.13 -10.58
C VAL A 311 6.73 14.60 -10.91
N SER A 312 6.08 15.44 -10.14
CA SER A 312 6.24 16.90 -10.22
C SER A 312 6.66 17.46 -8.87
N SER A 313 7.49 18.49 -8.85
CA SER A 313 7.84 19.19 -7.61
C SER A 313 7.76 20.71 -7.75
N SER A 314 7.45 21.36 -6.63
CA SER A 314 7.45 22.82 -6.50
C SER A 314 8.10 23.21 -5.18
N SER A 315 9.01 24.18 -5.22
CA SER A 315 9.63 24.81 -4.04
C SER A 315 9.20 26.25 -3.82
N ASP A 316 8.31 26.77 -4.66
CA ASP A 316 7.79 28.14 -4.64
C ASP A 316 6.28 28.23 -4.33
N GLY A 317 5.75 27.15 -3.74
CA GLY A 317 4.35 27.10 -3.34
C GLY A 317 3.38 26.82 -4.47
N GLY A 318 3.82 26.19 -5.56
CA GLY A 318 2.99 25.82 -6.70
C GLY A 318 2.97 26.83 -7.84
N GLN A 319 3.82 27.89 -7.78
CA GLN A 319 3.90 28.86 -8.87
C GLN A 319 4.57 28.26 -10.10
N THR A 320 5.61 27.42 -9.88
CA THR A 320 6.26 26.65 -10.94
C THR A 320 6.42 25.20 -10.53
N TRP A 321 6.33 24.30 -11.49
CA TRP A 321 6.50 22.87 -11.31
C TRP A 321 7.58 22.32 -12.22
N ARG A 322 8.35 21.39 -11.73
CA ARG A 322 9.33 20.64 -12.52
C ARG A 322 8.94 19.18 -12.54
N THR A 323 9.03 18.56 -13.71
CA THR A 323 8.62 17.17 -13.90
C THR A 323 9.82 16.24 -14.04
N TYR A 324 9.70 15.03 -13.48
CA TYR A 324 10.75 14.02 -13.44
C TYR A 324 10.17 12.62 -13.64
N LEU A 325 11.04 11.63 -13.85
CA LEU A 325 10.71 10.21 -13.91
C LEU A 325 9.52 9.95 -14.85
N ARG A 326 9.63 10.50 -16.07
CA ARG A 326 8.61 10.33 -17.10
C ARG A 326 8.39 8.85 -17.40
N ASP A 327 7.13 8.45 -17.48
CA ASP A 327 6.64 7.09 -17.72
C ASP A 327 6.88 6.10 -16.56
N GLU A 328 7.46 6.55 -15.44
CA GLU A 328 7.47 5.81 -14.20
C GLU A 328 6.15 5.99 -13.46
N ARG A 329 5.69 4.92 -12.81
CA ARG A 329 4.45 4.91 -12.05
C ARG A 329 4.74 5.03 -10.55
N PRO A 330 4.70 6.25 -9.99
CA PRO A 330 5.01 6.48 -8.59
C PRO A 330 3.80 6.14 -7.70
N HIS A 331 4.08 5.68 -6.47
CA HIS A 331 3.06 5.29 -5.50
C HIS A 331 3.00 6.22 -4.30
N ASN A 332 4.15 6.61 -3.75
CA ASN A 332 4.24 7.44 -2.55
C ASN A 332 5.57 8.22 -2.55
N PHE A 333 5.84 8.94 -1.46
CA PHE A 333 7.07 9.67 -1.22
C PHE A 333 7.64 9.31 0.14
N GLY A 334 8.97 9.23 0.21
CA GLY A 334 9.71 9.15 1.46
C GLY A 334 10.86 10.16 1.47
N PHE A 335 11.26 10.57 2.65
CA PHE A 335 12.29 11.59 2.78
C PHE A 335 13.38 11.14 3.74
N LYS A 336 14.64 11.48 3.43
CA LYS A 336 15.78 11.38 4.32
C LYS A 336 16.61 12.66 4.21
N ASP A 337 16.57 13.51 5.22
CA ASP A 337 17.17 14.83 5.15
C ASP A 337 16.63 15.61 3.93
N PHE A 338 17.52 16.09 3.04
CA PHE A 338 17.15 16.75 1.78
C PHE A 338 16.85 15.76 0.64
N HIS A 339 17.05 14.47 0.86
CA HIS A 339 16.82 13.47 -0.16
C HIS A 339 15.34 13.16 -0.30
N THR A 340 14.91 12.92 -1.53
CA THR A 340 13.58 12.42 -1.83
C THR A 340 13.68 11.00 -2.37
N MET A 341 12.86 10.10 -1.86
CA MET A 341 12.73 8.72 -2.31
C MET A 341 11.35 8.54 -2.93
N ILE A 342 11.29 7.92 -4.10
CA ILE A 342 10.07 7.72 -4.87
C ILE A 342 9.91 6.25 -5.18
N PRO A 343 9.07 5.54 -4.41
CA PRO A 343 8.66 4.18 -4.72
C PRO A 343 7.85 4.12 -6.01
N THR A 344 8.19 3.17 -6.90
CA THR A 344 7.53 2.97 -8.20
C THR A 344 7.34 1.48 -8.52
N ASP A 345 6.73 1.18 -9.67
CA ASP A 345 6.66 -0.20 -10.21
C ASP A 345 8.03 -0.73 -10.67
N ASN A 346 9.04 0.13 -10.83
CA ASN A 346 10.36 -0.22 -11.36
C ASN A 346 11.50 0.00 -10.36
N GLY A 347 11.21 0.11 -9.08
CA GLY A 347 12.19 0.33 -8.03
C GLY A 347 11.88 1.54 -7.16
N VAL A 348 12.85 1.90 -6.32
CA VAL A 348 12.79 3.11 -5.50
C VAL A 348 13.87 4.08 -5.98
N PHE A 349 13.43 5.14 -6.63
CA PHE A 349 14.32 6.22 -7.09
C PHE A 349 14.64 7.17 -5.95
N ARG A 350 15.90 7.57 -5.81
CA ARG A 350 16.33 8.53 -4.80
C ARG A 350 17.17 9.63 -5.40
N SER A 351 16.85 10.86 -5.05
CA SER A 351 17.59 12.07 -5.41
C SER A 351 18.09 12.80 -4.17
N SER A 352 19.30 13.33 -4.23
CA SER A 352 19.91 14.21 -3.23
C SER A 352 20.09 15.65 -3.71
N ASP A 353 19.66 15.94 -4.95
CA ASP A 353 19.90 17.20 -5.66
C ASP A 353 18.61 17.78 -6.25
N ASN A 354 17.49 17.59 -5.55
CA ASN A 354 16.14 18.05 -5.94
C ASN A 354 15.70 17.54 -7.32
N GLY A 355 16.01 16.28 -7.63
CA GLY A 355 15.53 15.61 -8.83
C GLY A 355 16.41 15.78 -10.06
N LEU A 356 17.60 16.40 -9.95
CA LEU A 356 18.51 16.50 -11.09
C LEU A 356 19.13 15.14 -11.46
N THR A 357 19.44 14.33 -10.45
CA THR A 357 19.89 12.94 -10.64
C THR A 357 19.08 11.98 -9.79
N TRP A 358 18.86 10.77 -10.31
CA TRP A 358 18.13 9.71 -9.65
C TRP A 358 18.94 8.43 -9.61
N LEU A 359 19.04 7.82 -8.43
CA LEU A 359 19.78 6.59 -8.20
C LEU A 359 18.84 5.53 -7.62
N LEU A 360 19.00 4.31 -8.12
CA LEU A 360 18.36 3.10 -7.58
C LEU A 360 19.39 2.29 -6.79
N PRO A 361 18.98 1.47 -5.81
CA PRO A 361 19.87 0.49 -5.21
C PRO A 361 20.32 -0.55 -6.26
N ASN A 362 21.60 -0.90 -6.29
CA ASN A 362 22.14 -1.87 -7.25
C ASN A 362 21.60 -3.30 -7.02
N SER A 363 21.47 -3.68 -5.76
CA SER A 363 20.90 -4.94 -5.34
C SER A 363 20.45 -4.84 -3.88
N ILE A 364 19.39 -5.54 -3.55
CA ILE A 364 18.89 -5.64 -2.18
C ILE A 364 19.01 -7.10 -1.79
N VAL A 365 20.00 -7.39 -0.94
CA VAL A 365 20.30 -8.73 -0.45
C VAL A 365 20.37 -8.66 1.07
N ASP A 366 19.59 -9.48 1.74
CA ASP A 366 19.60 -9.60 3.19
C ASP A 366 20.96 -10.10 3.68
N ALA A 367 21.58 -9.37 4.60
CA ALA A 367 22.94 -9.64 5.04
C ALA A 367 23.06 -10.91 5.90
N GLU A 368 21.97 -11.37 6.48
CA GLU A 368 21.95 -12.54 7.36
C GLU A 368 21.49 -13.81 6.64
N SER A 369 20.39 -13.70 5.89
CA SER A 369 19.79 -14.86 5.20
C SER A 369 20.27 -15.03 3.76
N GLU A 370 21.00 -14.06 3.19
CA GLU A 370 21.42 -14.00 1.79
C GLU A 370 20.24 -13.99 0.79
N ALA A 371 19.01 -13.80 1.29
CA ALA A 371 17.84 -13.67 0.45
C ALA A 371 17.90 -12.41 -0.40
N SER A 372 17.52 -12.50 -1.66
CA SER A 372 17.48 -11.37 -2.59
C SER A 372 16.04 -10.91 -2.78
N LEU A 373 15.82 -9.60 -2.78
CA LEU A 373 14.54 -9.06 -3.20
C LEU A 373 14.35 -9.26 -4.70
N ARG A 374 13.18 -9.75 -5.10
CA ARG A 374 12.87 -10.00 -6.53
C ARG A 374 11.80 -9.09 -7.11
N THR A 375 10.94 -8.52 -6.27
CA THR A 375 9.97 -7.55 -6.76
C THR A 375 10.65 -6.23 -7.09
N ASN A 376 10.20 -5.59 -8.17
CA ASN A 376 10.56 -4.21 -8.49
C ASN A 376 9.48 -3.23 -8.03
N ILE A 377 8.35 -3.72 -7.49
CA ILE A 377 7.23 -2.89 -7.09
C ILE A 377 7.43 -2.43 -5.64
N PHE A 378 7.64 -1.13 -5.49
CA PHE A 378 7.76 -0.46 -4.19
C PHE A 378 6.56 0.46 -4.00
N TYR A 379 5.94 0.41 -2.83
CA TYR A 379 4.76 1.21 -2.50
C TYR A 379 5.05 2.35 -1.54
N ALA A 380 5.96 2.17 -0.60
CA ALA A 380 6.23 3.16 0.44
C ALA A 380 7.72 3.26 0.76
N ALA A 381 8.13 4.42 1.23
CA ALA A 381 9.45 4.67 1.78
C ALA A 381 9.36 5.67 2.93
N ASP A 382 10.14 5.45 3.97
CA ASP A 382 10.33 6.43 5.05
C ASP A 382 11.69 6.23 5.71
N SER A 383 12.13 7.17 6.52
CA SER A 383 13.43 7.07 7.18
C SER A 383 13.48 7.75 8.54
N TYR A 384 14.33 7.20 9.39
CA TYR A 384 14.77 7.87 10.61
C TYR A 384 16.29 7.74 10.75
N GLN A 385 16.99 8.87 10.76
CA GLN A 385 18.47 8.93 10.77
C GLN A 385 19.05 8.13 9.57
N ASN A 386 19.86 7.09 9.85
CA ASN A 386 20.47 6.24 8.82
C ASN A 386 19.70 4.94 8.58
N LYS A 387 18.50 4.80 9.13
CA LYS A 387 17.60 3.68 8.84
C LYS A 387 16.61 4.13 7.76
N ILE A 388 16.59 3.43 6.64
CA ILE A 388 15.63 3.62 5.55
C ILE A 388 14.74 2.39 5.51
N TRP A 389 13.44 2.63 5.46
CA TRP A 389 12.42 1.61 5.35
C TRP A 389 11.75 1.67 3.99
N LEU A 390 11.57 0.53 3.36
CA LEU A 390 10.95 0.42 2.04
C LEU A 390 9.86 -0.65 2.09
N GLY A 391 8.64 -0.28 1.76
CA GLY A 391 7.49 -1.17 1.63
C GLY A 391 7.36 -1.64 0.19
N THR A 392 7.21 -2.95 -0.02
CA THR A 392 7.12 -3.54 -1.35
C THR A 392 5.89 -4.43 -1.51
N ALA A 393 5.72 -4.98 -2.71
CA ALA A 393 4.73 -6.02 -2.98
C ALA A 393 5.09 -7.37 -2.34
N ASP A 394 6.37 -7.59 -1.98
CA ASP A 394 6.85 -8.87 -1.42
C ASP A 394 7.86 -8.66 -0.28
N GLY A 395 7.46 -7.94 0.75
CA GLY A 395 8.19 -7.78 2.00
C GLY A 395 8.46 -6.35 2.40
N LEU A 396 8.92 -6.19 3.63
CA LEU A 396 9.44 -4.96 4.19
C LEU A 396 10.97 -5.00 4.15
N ILE A 397 11.60 -3.89 3.80
CA ILE A 397 13.05 -3.79 3.71
C ILE A 397 13.52 -2.71 4.68
N ARG A 398 14.62 -2.98 5.39
CA ARG A 398 15.37 -2.00 6.17
C ARG A 398 16.79 -1.91 5.63
N LEU A 399 17.22 -0.71 5.29
CA LEU A 399 18.64 -0.40 5.07
C LEU A 399 19.18 0.35 6.28
N GLN A 400 20.18 -0.21 6.95
CA GLN A 400 21.06 0.54 7.83
C GLN A 400 22.14 1.18 6.96
N GLU A 401 21.91 2.42 6.52
CA GLU A 401 22.77 3.10 5.56
C GLU A 401 24.09 3.56 6.19
N THR A 402 25.18 3.37 5.48
CA THR A 402 26.48 3.93 5.87
C THR A 402 26.44 5.46 5.67
N PRO A 403 26.77 6.27 6.68
CA PRO A 403 26.72 7.72 6.56
C PRO A 403 27.49 8.25 5.35
N GLY A 404 26.84 9.09 4.54
CA GLY A 404 27.41 9.70 3.34
C GLY A 404 27.51 8.78 2.12
N ARG A 405 27.00 7.55 2.18
CA ARG A 405 27.01 6.60 1.07
C ARG A 405 25.61 6.15 0.72
N MET A 406 25.01 6.81 -0.27
CA MET A 406 23.65 6.53 -0.71
C MET A 406 23.50 5.09 -1.18
N TRP A 407 22.50 4.38 -0.62
CA TRP A 407 22.17 2.98 -0.89
C TRP A 407 23.23 1.93 -0.49
N GLU A 408 24.30 2.34 0.21
CA GLU A 408 25.32 1.44 0.73
C GLU A 408 25.12 1.20 2.22
N GLY A 409 25.16 -0.05 2.66
CA GLY A 409 24.98 -0.41 4.07
C GLY A 409 24.54 -1.85 4.25
N THR A 410 23.89 -2.12 5.39
CA THR A 410 23.40 -3.45 5.74
C THR A 410 21.91 -3.53 5.45
N TRP A 411 21.52 -4.40 4.54
CA TRP A 411 20.13 -4.68 4.20
C TRP A 411 19.55 -5.78 5.07
N LYS A 412 18.31 -5.62 5.51
CA LYS A 412 17.48 -6.65 6.12
C LYS A 412 16.13 -6.70 5.43
N ILE A 413 15.66 -7.91 5.12
CA ILE A 413 14.38 -8.15 4.47
C ILE A 413 13.49 -8.91 5.44
N TYR A 414 12.30 -8.38 5.69
CA TYR A 414 11.29 -8.98 6.54
C TYR A 414 10.20 -9.58 5.66
N PHE A 415 10.11 -10.90 5.66
CA PHE A 415 9.02 -11.60 4.99
C PHE A 415 7.96 -11.99 6.00
N ALA A 416 6.70 -11.81 5.63
CA ALA A 416 5.60 -12.33 6.42
C ALA A 416 5.78 -13.84 6.60
N SER A 417 5.74 -14.30 7.83
CA SER A 417 5.80 -15.73 8.14
C SER A 417 4.69 -16.04 9.13
N GLN A 418 4.05 -17.20 8.93
CA GLN A 418 3.16 -17.76 9.94
C GLN A 418 3.95 -18.78 10.76
N PRO A 419 3.74 -18.87 12.08
CA PRO A 419 4.29 -19.96 12.87
C PRO A 419 3.83 -21.30 12.27
N LEU A 420 4.67 -22.34 12.34
CA LEU A 420 4.23 -23.70 12.05
C LEU A 420 3.12 -24.07 13.03
N ALA A 421 2.02 -24.65 12.52
CA ALA A 421 1.02 -25.24 13.40
C ALA A 421 1.66 -26.36 14.23
N ALA A 422 1.13 -26.63 15.41
CA ALA A 422 1.71 -27.56 16.37
C ALA A 422 1.96 -28.99 15.80
N ASN A 423 1.30 -29.35 14.71
CA ASN A 423 1.42 -30.63 14.02
C ASN A 423 2.12 -30.53 12.66
N ASP A 424 2.52 -29.35 12.20
CA ASP A 424 3.19 -29.17 10.93
C ASP A 424 4.70 -29.17 11.15
N GLU A 425 5.39 -30.04 10.45
CA GLU A 425 6.85 -30.12 10.50
C GLU A 425 7.51 -29.16 9.50
N SER A 426 6.81 -28.82 8.42
CA SER A 426 7.24 -27.83 7.43
C SER A 426 6.09 -27.37 6.52
N TYR A 427 6.22 -26.18 5.91
CA TYR A 427 5.37 -25.71 4.82
C TYR A 427 6.16 -24.80 3.89
N CYS A 428 5.60 -24.54 2.69
CA CYS A 428 6.20 -23.61 1.75
C CYS A 428 5.17 -22.60 1.22
N TYR A 429 5.64 -21.40 0.90
CA TYR A 429 4.82 -20.32 0.36
C TYR A 429 5.66 -19.35 -0.49
N PRO A 430 5.03 -18.65 -1.47
CA PRO A 430 3.67 -18.86 -1.96
C PRO A 430 3.54 -20.23 -2.64
N ASN A 431 2.33 -20.79 -2.63
CA ASN A 431 2.05 -22.06 -3.32
C ASN A 431 0.59 -22.05 -3.81
N PRO A 432 0.30 -21.85 -5.11
CA PRO A 432 1.24 -21.91 -6.25
C PRO A 432 2.34 -20.85 -6.23
N PHE A 433 3.45 -21.14 -6.92
CA PHE A 433 4.66 -20.37 -6.97
C PHE A 433 5.04 -20.01 -8.41
N ASN A 434 5.33 -18.74 -8.69
CA ASN A 434 5.84 -18.28 -9.96
C ASN A 434 7.33 -17.91 -9.85
N PRO A 435 8.26 -18.76 -10.32
CA PRO A 435 9.70 -18.54 -10.14
C PRO A 435 10.28 -17.36 -10.94
N ARG A 436 9.49 -16.73 -11.81
CA ARG A 436 9.90 -15.52 -12.53
C ARG A 436 9.54 -14.23 -11.80
N GLN A 437 8.69 -14.31 -10.79
CA GLN A 437 8.17 -13.16 -10.06
C GLN A 437 8.56 -13.16 -8.59
N GLU A 438 8.82 -14.33 -8.00
CA GLU A 438 9.01 -14.48 -6.56
C GLU A 438 9.93 -15.66 -6.22
N GLU A 439 10.35 -15.77 -4.96
CA GLU A 439 11.06 -16.94 -4.41
C GLU A 439 10.14 -17.77 -3.54
N LEU A 440 10.24 -19.10 -3.66
CA LEU A 440 9.58 -20.01 -2.74
C LEU A 440 10.28 -19.97 -1.38
N LYS A 441 9.52 -19.76 -0.34
CA LYS A 441 9.96 -19.75 1.05
C LYS A 441 9.59 -21.10 1.69
N ILE A 442 10.60 -21.82 2.19
CA ILE A 442 10.42 -23.13 2.85
C ILE A 442 10.63 -22.93 4.35
N LYS A 443 9.57 -23.08 5.12
CA LYS A 443 9.55 -22.95 6.58
C LYS A 443 9.62 -24.32 7.22
N TYR A 444 10.46 -24.45 8.25
CA TYR A 444 10.64 -25.67 9.04
C TYR A 444 11.10 -25.32 10.46
N SER A 445 11.11 -26.31 11.35
CA SER A 445 11.61 -26.15 12.72
C SER A 445 12.75 -27.11 13.00
N THR A 446 13.74 -26.67 13.77
CA THR A 446 14.78 -27.52 14.37
C THR A 446 14.46 -27.85 15.85
N GLY A 447 13.23 -27.55 16.30
CA GLY A 447 12.83 -27.69 17.69
C GLY A 447 13.48 -26.68 18.63
N GLY A 448 13.92 -25.52 18.09
CA GLY A 448 14.60 -24.49 18.87
C GLY A 448 16.02 -24.83 19.30
N THR A 449 16.61 -25.86 18.68
CA THR A 449 17.99 -26.29 18.94
C THR A 449 18.82 -26.18 17.66
N GLU A 450 20.13 -26.00 17.81
CA GLU A 450 21.06 -26.00 16.69
C GLU A 450 21.13 -27.38 16.05
N ALA A 451 20.90 -27.47 14.74
CA ALA A 451 20.96 -28.70 13.96
C ALA A 451 21.48 -28.43 12.55
N ASN A 452 22.12 -29.41 11.93
CA ASN A 452 22.49 -29.37 10.54
C ASN A 452 21.27 -29.66 9.67
N VAL A 453 21.01 -28.81 8.67
CA VAL A 453 19.83 -28.90 7.82
C VAL A 453 20.25 -29.08 6.36
N THR A 454 19.53 -29.96 5.67
CA THR A 454 19.64 -30.16 4.22
C THR A 454 18.25 -30.06 3.59
N ILE A 455 18.11 -29.25 2.53
CA ILE A 455 16.85 -29.10 1.80
C ILE A 455 17.12 -29.41 0.32
N ARG A 456 16.33 -30.34 -0.24
CA ARG A 456 16.40 -30.74 -1.65
C ARG A 456 15.04 -30.67 -2.30
N ILE A 457 15.04 -30.33 -3.60
CA ILE A 457 13.86 -30.27 -4.45
C ILE A 457 13.87 -31.47 -5.41
N PHE A 458 12.71 -32.04 -5.64
CA PHE A 458 12.46 -33.17 -6.52
C PHE A 458 11.29 -32.85 -7.47
N ASP A 459 11.31 -33.41 -8.67
CA ASP A 459 10.17 -33.37 -9.58
C ASP A 459 9.05 -34.34 -9.15
N PHE A 460 7.95 -34.37 -9.92
CA PHE A 460 6.82 -35.26 -9.64
C PHE A 460 7.19 -36.76 -9.64
N SER A 461 8.23 -37.13 -10.35
CA SER A 461 8.76 -38.51 -10.40
C SER A 461 9.82 -38.78 -9.34
N PHE A 462 10.02 -37.87 -8.41
CA PHE A 462 11.08 -37.91 -7.39
C PHE A 462 12.50 -37.90 -7.97
N ASN A 463 12.71 -37.41 -9.19
CA ASN A 463 14.04 -37.12 -9.66
C ASN A 463 14.55 -35.84 -8.96
N TYR A 464 15.83 -35.86 -8.60
CA TYR A 464 16.51 -34.73 -8.01
C TYR A 464 16.54 -33.54 -8.99
N VAL A 465 16.23 -32.35 -8.47
CA VAL A 465 16.20 -31.09 -9.23
C VAL A 465 17.22 -30.09 -8.71
N ARG A 466 17.26 -29.87 -7.38
CA ARG A 466 18.12 -28.87 -6.77
C ARG A 466 18.40 -29.16 -5.31
N THR A 467 19.60 -28.82 -4.82
CA THR A 467 19.89 -28.66 -3.40
C THR A 467 19.79 -27.17 -3.04
N VAL A 468 18.86 -26.83 -2.16
CA VAL A 468 18.66 -25.46 -1.66
C VAL A 468 19.74 -25.12 -0.64
N ILE A 469 19.88 -25.95 0.40
CA ILE A 469 20.97 -25.91 1.38
C ILE A 469 21.44 -27.33 1.67
N GLN A 470 22.72 -27.49 2.02
CA GLN A 470 23.30 -28.80 2.34
C GLN A 470 24.13 -28.75 3.59
N ASN A 471 23.70 -29.49 4.63
CA ASN A 471 24.42 -29.66 5.90
C ASN A 471 24.82 -28.32 6.56
N VAL A 472 23.89 -27.35 6.53
CA VAL A 472 24.09 -26.00 7.08
C VAL A 472 23.56 -25.97 8.50
N SER A 473 24.39 -25.50 9.47
CA SER A 473 23.91 -25.30 10.84
C SER A 473 22.83 -24.24 10.90
N ARG A 474 21.70 -24.60 11.50
CA ARG A 474 20.53 -23.70 11.70
C ARG A 474 19.99 -23.89 13.11
N ASN A 475 19.57 -22.77 13.69
CA ASN A 475 18.74 -22.76 14.88
C ASN A 475 17.43 -22.11 14.48
N ARG A 476 16.40 -22.90 14.21
CA ARG A 476 15.09 -22.45 13.76
C ARG A 476 14.03 -22.93 14.75
N ASP A 477 13.40 -22.01 15.42
CA ASP A 477 12.15 -22.24 16.12
C ASP A 477 10.95 -22.14 15.16
N LEU A 478 9.74 -22.16 15.69
CA LEU A 478 8.52 -22.04 14.91
C LEU A 478 8.39 -20.69 14.18
N GLU A 479 9.16 -19.69 14.57
CA GLU A 479 9.15 -18.32 14.05
C GLU A 479 10.37 -18.01 13.18
N GLY A 480 11.34 -18.91 13.07
CA GLY A 480 12.61 -18.71 12.37
C GLY A 480 12.46 -18.33 10.89
N THR A 481 13.49 -17.71 10.32
CA THR A 481 13.55 -17.30 8.92
C THR A 481 13.44 -18.50 7.98
N PRO A 482 12.67 -18.46 6.89
CA PRO A 482 12.59 -19.55 5.91
C PRO A 482 13.87 -19.68 5.10
N GLU A 483 14.07 -20.83 4.44
CA GLU A 483 15.04 -20.99 3.36
C GLU A 483 14.36 -20.69 2.01
N PHE A 484 15.15 -20.32 1.00
CA PHE A 484 14.64 -19.78 -0.25
C PHE A 484 15.02 -20.67 -1.44
N TRP A 485 14.05 -20.95 -2.33
CA TRP A 485 14.30 -21.58 -3.61
C TRP A 485 13.85 -20.67 -4.75
N ASP A 486 14.79 -20.41 -5.67
CA ASP A 486 14.59 -19.54 -6.81
C ASP A 486 13.86 -20.19 -8.01
N GLY A 487 13.34 -21.40 -7.84
CA GLY A 487 12.67 -22.15 -8.91
C GLY A 487 13.56 -22.57 -10.05
N LYS A 488 14.89 -22.68 -9.81
CA LYS A 488 15.83 -23.17 -10.80
C LYS A 488 16.38 -24.54 -10.42
N ASP A 489 16.75 -25.30 -11.46
CA ASP A 489 17.53 -26.53 -11.34
C ASP A 489 19.02 -26.24 -11.06
N ASP A 490 19.83 -27.29 -10.89
CA ASP A 490 21.28 -27.15 -10.68
C ASP A 490 22.03 -26.56 -11.90
N ASN A 491 21.42 -26.52 -13.08
CA ASN A 491 21.97 -25.88 -14.28
C ASN A 491 21.61 -24.38 -14.38
N GLY A 492 20.83 -23.86 -13.44
CA GLY A 492 20.37 -22.48 -13.43
C GLY A 492 19.17 -22.19 -14.33
N ASN A 493 18.51 -23.22 -14.87
CA ASN A 493 17.30 -23.07 -15.67
C ASN A 493 16.07 -23.08 -14.79
N TYR A 494 15.09 -22.22 -15.10
CA TYR A 494 13.78 -22.28 -14.46
C TYR A 494 13.10 -23.61 -14.71
N VAL A 495 12.56 -24.21 -13.65
CA VAL A 495 11.84 -25.49 -13.77
C VAL A 495 10.51 -25.30 -14.50
N PRO A 496 10.03 -26.26 -15.29
CA PRO A 496 8.73 -26.18 -15.95
C PRO A 496 7.56 -26.10 -14.97
N ASN A 497 6.39 -25.65 -15.48
CA ASN A 497 5.13 -25.76 -14.75
C ASN A 497 4.87 -27.20 -14.32
N GLY A 498 4.47 -27.41 -13.06
CA GLY A 498 4.21 -28.73 -12.55
C GLY A 498 4.24 -28.84 -11.04
N VAL A 499 4.09 -30.05 -10.56
CA VAL A 499 4.19 -30.39 -9.14
C VAL A 499 5.61 -30.82 -8.82
N TYR A 500 6.16 -30.24 -7.78
CA TYR A 500 7.46 -30.56 -7.21
C TYR A 500 7.31 -30.94 -5.74
N PHE A 501 8.32 -31.57 -5.19
CA PHE A 501 8.40 -31.89 -3.77
C PHE A 501 9.70 -31.31 -3.22
N TYR A 502 9.63 -30.77 -2.00
CA TYR A 502 10.84 -30.50 -1.22
C TYR A 502 10.95 -31.51 -0.11
N ARG A 503 12.18 -31.77 0.33
CA ARG A 503 12.50 -32.57 1.49
C ARG A 503 13.40 -31.77 2.42
N VAL A 504 13.00 -31.63 3.68
CA VAL A 504 13.80 -31.02 4.75
C VAL A 504 14.31 -32.13 5.65
N GLU A 505 15.62 -32.22 5.81
CA GLU A 505 16.32 -33.14 6.73
C GLU A 505 16.92 -32.27 7.84
N VAL A 506 16.59 -32.55 9.10
CA VAL A 506 17.10 -31.87 10.29
C VAL A 506 17.88 -32.83 11.14
N GLY A 507 19.21 -32.64 11.22
CA GLY A 507 20.11 -33.59 11.92
C GLY A 507 19.99 -34.99 11.35
N ASP A 508 19.87 -35.99 12.24
CA ASP A 508 19.74 -37.40 11.89
C ASP A 508 18.27 -37.86 11.78
N ASN A 509 17.30 -36.94 11.80
CA ASN A 509 15.88 -37.27 11.71
C ASN A 509 15.46 -37.67 10.31
N ASP A 510 14.37 -38.44 10.19
CA ASP A 510 13.73 -38.72 8.91
C ASP A 510 13.29 -37.41 8.24
N GLY A 511 13.54 -37.31 6.93
CA GLY A 511 13.21 -36.09 6.18
C GLY A 511 11.71 -35.86 6.04
N VAL A 512 11.31 -34.63 6.24
CA VAL A 512 9.93 -34.15 6.05
C VAL A 512 9.74 -33.69 4.62
N TYR A 513 8.63 -34.09 3.98
CA TYR A 513 8.30 -33.71 2.62
C TYR A 513 7.17 -32.69 2.57
N GLY A 514 7.30 -31.74 1.65
CA GLY A 514 6.22 -30.84 1.29
C GLY A 514 6.04 -30.78 -0.22
N LYS A 515 4.91 -30.18 -0.65
CA LYS A 515 4.50 -30.11 -2.05
C LYS A 515 4.56 -28.68 -2.55
N ILE A 516 5.06 -28.49 -3.76
CA ILE A 516 5.16 -27.22 -4.46
C ILE A 516 4.37 -27.33 -5.78
N LEU A 517 3.55 -26.34 -6.10
CA LEU A 517 2.94 -26.17 -7.40
C LEU A 517 3.58 -25.00 -8.12
N VAL A 518 4.33 -25.25 -9.19
CA VAL A 518 4.96 -24.23 -10.04
C VAL A 518 4.01 -23.84 -11.16
N MET A 519 3.73 -22.54 -11.30
CA MET A 519 2.89 -21.94 -12.33
C MET A 519 3.54 -20.64 -12.82
N GLN A 520 3.98 -20.61 -14.10
CA GLN A 520 4.62 -19.45 -14.73
C GLN A 520 3.66 -18.74 -15.70
#